data_a0f6d7d253622ed67295651fc06f75a4
#
_entry.id   a0f6d7d253622ed67295651fc06f75a4
#
_cell.length_a   1.000
_cell.length_b   1.000
_cell.length_c   1.000
_cell.angle_alpha   90.00
_cell.angle_beta   90.00
_cell.angle_gamma   90.00
#
_symmetry.space_group_name_H-M   'P 1'
#
loop_
_entity.id
_entity.type
_entity.pdbx_description
1 polymer ?
#
loop_
_entity_poly.entity_id
_entity_poly.type
_entity_poly.pdbx_seq_one_letter_code
_entity_poly.pdbx_strand_id
1 'polypeptide(L)'
;MKKNKITFLILECIFLILTLFFAWKIFDRDVPEKRVAVILPESGDNRWNSLIKGMKQSAKINNLHMIICNTDEIENAEMEKEIIKEQKHNNIDAFIICPAPGSDTKDMLKKQCAKTPYTLIMEDVYSKEGGNSGNPVIGPDYYKIGSELGKQLEKKRQKIGVVANWKESKSDQDAIRGLKDSLKDTKSEIDWYCYRKKDQNIYEKVSKKDKVDAIVVLDPHALEELGEQSDEDSYQGADIYGIGSSVKAVVLLDNGNIQGLV
;
A
#
# COMPACT_ATOMS: atom_id res chain seq x y z
N MET A 1 0.14 74.38 4.13
CA MET A 1 -0.28 73.52 5.23
C MET A 1 -1.49 72.60 4.97
N LYS A 2 -2.54 73.05 4.26
CA LYS A 2 -3.73 72.21 3.99
C LYS A 2 -3.44 70.97 3.08
N LYS A 3 -2.59 71.08 2.04
CA LYS A 3 -2.27 69.98 1.13
C LYS A 3 -1.63 68.76 1.84
N ASN A 4 -0.71 68.98 2.77
CA ASN A 4 -0.04 67.88 3.50
C ASN A 4 -0.99 67.13 4.44
N LYS A 5 -2.03 67.80 5.00
CA LYS A 5 -3.03 67.11 5.84
C LYS A 5 -3.93 66.18 5.03
N ILE A 6 -4.30 66.58 3.81
CA ILE A 6 -5.13 65.75 2.92
C ILE A 6 -4.34 64.54 2.43
N THR A 7 -3.07 64.71 2.05
CA THR A 7 -2.19 63.60 1.65
C THR A 7 -1.97 62.61 2.79
N PHE A 8 -1.80 63.08 4.01
CA PHE A 8 -1.66 62.24 5.22
C PHE A 8 -2.94 61.42 5.47
N LEU A 9 -4.11 62.05 5.38
CA LEU A 9 -5.39 61.39 5.59
C LEU A 9 -5.68 60.31 4.52
N ILE A 10 -5.30 60.57 3.27
CA ILE A 10 -5.40 59.55 2.19
C ILE A 10 -4.49 58.35 2.47
N LEU A 11 -3.25 58.60 2.92
CA LEU A 11 -2.30 57.54 3.25
C LEU A 11 -2.82 56.67 4.42
N GLU A 12 -3.40 57.31 5.44
CA GLU A 12 -3.98 56.62 6.60
C GLU A 12 -5.19 55.75 6.18
N CYS A 13 -6.07 56.23 5.32
CA CYS A 13 -7.15 55.44 4.74
C CYS A 13 -6.64 54.23 3.94
N ILE A 14 -5.61 54.42 3.12
CA ILE A 14 -5.01 53.33 2.35
C ILE A 14 -4.43 52.25 3.30
N PHE A 15 -3.70 52.63 4.33
CA PHE A 15 -3.19 51.71 5.33
C PHE A 15 -4.30 50.95 6.06
N LEU A 16 -5.39 51.64 6.39
CA LEU A 16 -6.53 51.03 7.07
C LEU A 16 -7.25 50.01 6.17
N ILE A 17 -7.41 50.34 4.88
CA ILE A 17 -7.96 49.39 3.88
C ILE A 17 -7.05 48.16 3.70
N LEU A 18 -5.73 48.36 3.60
CA LEU A 18 -4.76 47.28 3.50
C LEU A 18 -4.77 46.38 4.74
N THR A 19 -4.83 46.97 5.95
CA THR A 19 -4.93 46.23 7.20
C THR A 19 -6.20 45.38 7.28
N LEU A 20 -7.35 45.96 6.89
CA LEU A 20 -8.62 45.24 6.83
C LEU A 20 -8.58 44.12 5.78
N PHE A 21 -7.98 44.35 4.61
CA PHE A 21 -7.82 43.36 3.56
C PHE A 21 -6.95 42.20 4.01
N PHE A 22 -5.80 42.47 4.65
CA PHE A 22 -4.94 41.41 5.17
C PHE A 22 -5.56 40.67 6.37
N ALA A 23 -6.27 41.41 7.26
CA ALA A 23 -7.01 40.76 8.33
C ALA A 23 -8.10 39.84 7.76
N TRP A 24 -8.92 40.34 6.81
CA TRP A 24 -9.90 39.48 6.13
C TRP A 24 -9.27 38.25 5.48
N LYS A 25 -8.15 38.40 4.75
CA LYS A 25 -7.46 37.31 4.09
C LYS A 25 -6.83 36.29 5.10
N ILE A 26 -6.48 36.76 6.30
CA ILE A 26 -5.99 35.86 7.38
C ILE A 26 -7.15 35.08 8.01
N PHE A 27 -8.31 35.70 8.16
CA PHE A 27 -9.52 35.09 8.73
C PHE A 27 -10.32 34.28 7.71
N ASP A 28 -10.26 34.62 6.43
CA ASP A 28 -10.88 33.93 5.30
C ASP A 28 -9.95 32.79 4.77
N ARG A 29 -9.26 32.10 5.68
CA ARG A 29 -8.66 30.83 5.32
C ARG A 29 -9.78 29.83 5.16
N ASP A 30 -9.92 29.27 3.96
CA ASP A 30 -10.65 28.02 3.73
C ASP A 30 -10.03 26.95 4.63
N VAL A 31 -10.47 26.88 5.88
CA VAL A 31 -10.11 25.79 6.77
C VAL A 31 -10.82 24.55 6.22
N PRO A 32 -10.10 23.52 5.81
CA PRO A 32 -10.74 22.30 5.33
C PRO A 32 -11.77 21.82 6.34
N GLU A 33 -13.01 21.63 5.92
CA GLU A 33 -14.10 21.23 6.83
C GLU A 33 -13.88 19.83 7.42
N LYS A 34 -13.18 18.95 6.69
CA LYS A 34 -12.96 17.56 7.07
C LYS A 34 -11.48 17.16 7.04
N ARG A 35 -11.08 16.42 8.07
CA ARG A 35 -9.71 15.91 8.23
C ARG A 35 -9.69 14.41 8.02
N VAL A 36 -8.87 13.95 7.07
CA VAL A 36 -8.75 12.54 6.71
C VAL A 36 -7.33 12.07 7.01
N ALA A 37 -7.18 11.08 7.88
CA ALA A 37 -5.89 10.45 8.13
C ALA A 37 -5.71 9.22 7.23
N VAL A 38 -4.53 9.12 6.64
CA VAL A 38 -4.13 7.99 5.78
C VAL A 38 -3.06 7.19 6.51
N ILE A 39 -3.35 5.91 6.75
CA ILE A 39 -2.44 4.98 7.42
C ILE A 39 -1.98 3.96 6.37
N LEU A 40 -0.68 3.98 6.08
CA LEU A 40 0.00 3.09 5.14
C LEU A 40 1.18 2.45 5.86
N PRO A 41 1.47 1.16 5.70
CA PRO A 41 2.72 0.59 6.19
C PRO A 41 3.90 1.19 5.41
N GLU A 42 5.00 1.48 6.08
CA GLU A 42 6.18 2.11 5.46
C GLU A 42 5.80 3.32 4.59
N SER A 43 5.11 4.31 5.19
CA SER A 43 4.50 5.43 4.45
C SER A 43 5.48 6.27 3.62
N GLY A 44 6.78 6.19 3.90
CA GLY A 44 7.86 6.80 3.13
C GLY A 44 8.31 6.01 1.90
N ASP A 45 7.78 4.82 1.68
CA ASP A 45 8.16 3.99 0.55
C ASP A 45 7.67 4.56 -0.79
N ASN A 46 8.51 4.50 -1.80
CA ASN A 46 8.23 5.00 -3.16
C ASN A 46 7.01 4.34 -3.83
N ARG A 47 6.64 3.12 -3.44
CA ARG A 47 5.44 2.42 -3.94
C ARG A 47 4.16 3.23 -3.71
N TRP A 48 4.12 4.06 -2.69
CA TRP A 48 2.96 4.90 -2.35
C TRP A 48 2.90 6.23 -3.09
N ASN A 49 3.96 6.65 -3.77
CA ASN A 49 4.07 8.00 -4.35
C ASN A 49 2.91 8.35 -5.29
N SER A 50 2.54 7.45 -6.19
CA SER A 50 1.45 7.67 -7.14
C SER A 50 0.09 7.73 -6.44
N LEU A 51 -0.15 6.84 -5.47
CA LEU A 51 -1.36 6.79 -4.67
C LEU A 51 -1.51 8.07 -3.83
N ILE A 52 -0.46 8.43 -3.09
CA ILE A 52 -0.43 9.65 -2.25
C ILE A 52 -0.65 10.90 -3.11
N LYS A 53 -0.02 10.98 -4.30
CA LYS A 53 -0.22 12.10 -5.23
C LYS A 53 -1.68 12.21 -5.67
N GLY A 54 -2.30 11.09 -6.05
CA GLY A 54 -3.71 11.07 -6.44
C GLY A 54 -4.64 11.47 -5.29
N MET A 55 -4.41 10.93 -4.09
CA MET A 55 -5.17 11.28 -2.89
C MET A 55 -5.02 12.77 -2.53
N LYS A 56 -3.80 13.34 -2.58
CA LYS A 56 -3.58 14.78 -2.36
C LYS A 56 -4.33 15.65 -3.36
N GLN A 57 -4.34 15.25 -4.62
CA GLN A 57 -5.08 15.97 -5.65
C GLN A 57 -6.60 15.90 -5.39
N SER A 58 -7.13 14.75 -5.07
CA SER A 58 -8.53 14.55 -4.72
C SER A 58 -8.93 15.35 -3.47
N ALA A 59 -8.10 15.30 -2.43
CA ALA A 59 -8.33 16.05 -1.19
C ALA A 59 -8.43 17.58 -1.46
N LYS A 60 -7.52 18.10 -2.30
CA LYS A 60 -7.56 19.51 -2.70
C LYS A 60 -8.85 19.89 -3.43
N ILE A 61 -9.31 19.06 -4.36
CA ILE A 61 -10.55 19.29 -5.13
C ILE A 61 -11.78 19.27 -4.23
N ASN A 62 -11.78 18.42 -3.20
CA ASN A 62 -12.91 18.24 -2.29
C ASN A 62 -12.79 19.05 -0.99
N ASN A 63 -11.86 19.99 -0.91
CA ASN A 63 -11.59 20.80 0.28
C ASN A 63 -11.41 19.97 1.56
N LEU A 64 -10.60 18.89 1.46
CA LEU A 64 -10.25 18.01 2.57
C LEU A 64 -8.83 18.29 3.06
N HIS A 65 -8.63 18.25 4.36
CA HIS A 65 -7.30 18.24 4.95
C HIS A 65 -6.81 16.81 5.11
N MET A 66 -5.88 16.38 4.25
CA MET A 66 -5.34 15.05 4.28
C MET A 66 -4.03 14.97 5.06
N ILE A 67 -3.95 14.05 6.00
CA ILE A 67 -2.79 13.79 6.86
C ILE A 67 -2.27 12.39 6.53
N ILE A 68 -1.06 12.30 5.99
CA ILE A 68 -0.37 11.02 5.84
C ILE A 68 0.35 10.75 7.15
N CYS A 69 -0.02 9.66 7.82
CA CYS A 69 0.66 9.23 9.04
C CYS A 69 2.08 8.75 8.67
N ASN A 70 3.08 9.26 9.39
CA ASN A 70 4.44 8.77 9.23
C ASN A 70 4.58 7.44 9.98
N THR A 71 4.76 6.36 9.25
CA THR A 71 4.78 5.00 9.78
C THR A 71 5.97 4.22 9.24
N ASP A 72 6.49 3.35 10.08
CA ASP A 72 7.32 2.21 9.68
C ASP A 72 6.43 1.05 9.21
N GLU A 73 6.99 -0.15 9.10
CA GLU A 73 6.25 -1.36 8.84
C GLU A 73 5.21 -1.61 9.94
N ILE A 74 3.97 -1.91 9.54
CA ILE A 74 2.86 -2.21 10.46
C ILE A 74 2.63 -3.72 10.45
N GLU A 75 3.20 -4.41 11.42
CA GLU A 75 3.27 -5.88 11.45
C GLU A 75 2.02 -6.54 12.05
N ASN A 76 1.19 -5.78 12.80
CA ASN A 76 0.06 -6.35 13.52
C ASN A 76 -0.97 -5.27 13.93
N ALA A 77 -2.13 -5.75 14.37
CA ALA A 77 -3.25 -4.91 14.80
C ALA A 77 -2.94 -3.98 15.99
N GLU A 78 -2.01 -4.35 16.88
CA GLU A 78 -1.69 -3.51 18.04
C GLU A 78 -0.90 -2.26 17.63
N MET A 79 0.06 -2.41 16.68
CA MET A 79 0.78 -1.27 16.13
C MET A 79 -0.18 -0.31 15.40
N GLU A 80 -1.07 -0.83 14.56
CA GLU A 80 -2.08 -0.03 13.85
C GLU A 80 -3.03 0.68 14.82
N LYS A 81 -3.44 0.02 15.87
CA LYS A 81 -4.30 0.58 16.93
C LYS A 81 -3.68 1.81 17.59
N GLU A 82 -2.40 1.79 17.90
CA GLU A 82 -1.74 2.94 18.52
C GLU A 82 -1.70 4.14 17.56
N ILE A 83 -1.44 3.92 16.27
CA ILE A 83 -1.51 4.97 15.24
C ILE A 83 -2.92 5.57 15.16
N ILE A 84 -3.96 4.71 15.10
CA ILE A 84 -5.36 5.17 15.05
C ILE A 84 -5.70 6.00 16.30
N LYS A 85 -5.29 5.57 17.50
CA LYS A 85 -5.52 6.31 18.73
C LYS A 85 -4.87 7.69 18.71
N GLU A 86 -3.62 7.76 18.28
CA GLU A 86 -2.90 9.03 18.14
C GLU A 86 -3.66 9.98 17.22
N GLN A 87 -4.06 9.51 16.05
CA GLN A 87 -4.76 10.35 15.07
C GLN A 87 -6.15 10.80 15.54
N LYS A 88 -6.83 10.00 16.35
CA LYS A 88 -8.12 10.41 16.94
C LYS A 88 -7.98 11.62 17.88
N HIS A 89 -6.86 11.79 18.56
CA HIS A 89 -6.57 13.00 19.35
C HIS A 89 -6.36 14.25 18.46
N ASN A 90 -6.08 14.04 17.17
CA ASN A 90 -5.88 15.11 16.20
C ASN A 90 -7.19 15.54 15.51
N ASN A 91 -8.36 15.18 16.06
CA ASN A 91 -9.69 15.50 15.51
C ASN A 91 -9.87 15.05 14.05
N ILE A 92 -9.58 13.79 13.78
CA ILE A 92 -9.77 13.18 12.46
C ILE A 92 -11.25 12.82 12.26
N ASP A 93 -11.80 13.17 11.10
CA ASP A 93 -13.18 12.89 10.70
C ASP A 93 -13.33 11.54 9.98
N ALA A 94 -12.30 11.05 9.30
CA ALA A 94 -12.31 9.77 8.59
C ALA A 94 -10.90 9.19 8.44
N PHE A 95 -10.82 7.88 8.22
CA PHE A 95 -9.58 7.18 7.93
C PHE A 95 -9.58 6.53 6.55
N ILE A 96 -8.40 6.49 5.92
CA ILE A 96 -8.05 5.62 4.80
C ILE A 96 -6.94 4.70 5.31
N ILE A 97 -7.16 3.40 5.31
CA ILE A 97 -6.30 2.44 6.01
C ILE A 97 -5.88 1.31 5.05
N CYS A 98 -4.59 1.08 4.92
CA CYS A 98 -4.06 -0.20 4.45
C CYS A 98 -3.96 -1.11 5.68
N PRO A 99 -4.81 -2.13 5.84
CA PRO A 99 -4.96 -2.83 7.12
C PRO A 99 -3.73 -3.66 7.48
N ALA A 100 -3.40 -3.69 8.76
CA ALA A 100 -2.36 -4.56 9.28
C ALA A 100 -2.71 -6.04 9.03
N PRO A 101 -1.71 -6.92 8.79
CA PRO A 101 -1.95 -8.35 8.72
C PRO A 101 -2.42 -8.92 10.05
N GLY A 102 -3.13 -10.04 10.00
CA GLY A 102 -3.59 -10.74 11.19
C GLY A 102 -5.11 -10.80 11.37
N SER A 103 -5.57 -11.86 12.05
CA SER A 103 -7.00 -12.16 12.20
C SER A 103 -7.73 -11.25 13.20
N ASP A 104 -7.02 -10.53 14.02
CA ASP A 104 -7.54 -9.62 15.06
C ASP A 104 -7.71 -8.17 14.56
N THR A 105 -7.15 -7.84 13.40
CA THR A 105 -7.24 -6.51 12.80
C THR A 105 -8.69 -6.08 12.55
N LYS A 106 -9.55 -6.99 12.10
CA LYS A 106 -10.98 -6.70 11.89
C LYS A 106 -11.68 -6.19 13.14
N ASP A 107 -11.53 -6.91 14.24
CA ASP A 107 -12.18 -6.55 15.51
C ASP A 107 -11.54 -5.29 16.12
N MET A 108 -10.25 -5.13 15.97
CA MET A 108 -9.53 -3.93 16.38
C MET A 108 -10.06 -2.70 15.64
N LEU A 109 -10.14 -2.72 14.30
CA LEU A 109 -10.66 -1.62 13.50
C LEU A 109 -12.12 -1.30 13.86
N LYS A 110 -12.98 -2.32 13.96
CA LYS A 110 -14.38 -2.15 14.39
C LYS A 110 -14.48 -1.44 15.73
N LYS A 111 -13.63 -1.78 16.69
CA LYS A 111 -13.61 -1.18 18.03
C LYS A 111 -13.04 0.24 18.00
N GLN A 112 -11.89 0.43 17.32
CA GLN A 112 -11.24 1.72 17.31
C GLN A 112 -11.94 2.75 16.43
N CYS A 113 -12.50 2.36 15.31
CA CYS A 113 -13.17 3.24 14.36
C CYS A 113 -14.70 3.25 14.50
N ALA A 114 -15.27 2.78 15.62
CA ALA A 114 -16.72 2.65 15.82
C ALA A 114 -17.55 3.92 15.55
N LYS A 115 -16.96 5.10 15.72
CA LYS A 115 -17.61 6.41 15.50
C LYS A 115 -16.98 7.22 14.38
N THR A 116 -15.92 6.73 13.78
CA THR A 116 -15.15 7.42 12.73
C THR A 116 -15.19 6.55 11.48
N PRO A 117 -15.79 7.01 10.38
CA PRO A 117 -15.85 6.23 9.14
C PRO A 117 -14.45 5.94 8.62
N TYR A 118 -14.28 4.78 8.00
CA TYR A 118 -13.03 4.41 7.35
C TYR A 118 -13.26 3.62 6.07
N THR A 119 -12.29 3.72 5.17
CA THR A 119 -12.20 2.95 3.93
C THR A 119 -10.90 2.18 3.95
N LEU A 120 -10.94 0.94 3.53
CA LEU A 120 -9.76 0.12 3.37
C LEU A 120 -9.17 0.32 1.96
N ILE A 121 -7.86 0.28 1.87
CA ILE A 121 -7.15 0.35 0.59
C ILE A 121 -6.15 -0.80 0.46
N MET A 122 -5.85 -1.16 -0.77
CA MET A 122 -5.04 -2.29 -1.20
C MET A 122 -5.71 -3.63 -0.94
N GLU A 123 -6.12 -3.94 0.27
CA GLU A 123 -6.73 -5.21 0.63
C GLU A 123 -7.84 -5.06 1.68
N ASP A 124 -8.67 -6.08 1.83
CA ASP A 124 -9.61 -6.21 2.96
C ASP A 124 -8.88 -6.80 4.17
N VAL A 125 -9.50 -6.73 5.33
CA VAL A 125 -8.95 -7.37 6.53
C VAL A 125 -8.96 -8.90 6.38
N TYR A 126 -7.89 -9.53 6.83
CA TYR A 126 -7.81 -10.98 6.87
C TYR A 126 -8.85 -11.55 7.87
N SER A 127 -9.45 -12.69 7.51
CA SER A 127 -10.33 -13.44 8.40
C SER A 127 -10.08 -14.95 8.21
N LYS A 128 -9.86 -15.67 9.30
CA LYS A 128 -9.73 -17.13 9.29
C LYS A 128 -10.99 -17.85 8.80
N GLU A 129 -12.14 -17.25 9.06
CA GLU A 129 -13.44 -17.79 8.67
C GLU A 129 -13.81 -17.43 7.22
N GLY A 130 -12.99 -16.60 6.57
CA GLY A 130 -13.29 -16.05 5.26
C GLY A 130 -14.32 -14.92 5.32
N GLY A 131 -14.79 -14.47 4.16
CA GLY A 131 -15.75 -13.37 4.03
C GLY A 131 -15.06 -11.99 3.96
N ASN A 132 -15.90 -10.96 3.88
CA ASN A 132 -15.48 -9.56 3.74
C ASN A 132 -15.67 -8.81 5.06
N SER A 133 -14.98 -7.69 5.24
CA SER A 133 -15.15 -6.80 6.40
C SER A 133 -16.52 -6.13 6.46
N GLY A 134 -17.16 -5.98 5.29
CA GLY A 134 -18.36 -5.15 5.11
C GLY A 134 -18.06 -3.65 4.95
N ASN A 135 -16.79 -3.26 4.94
CA ASN A 135 -16.36 -1.89 4.69
C ASN A 135 -16.03 -1.70 3.19
N PRO A 136 -16.05 -0.45 2.69
CA PRO A 136 -15.53 -0.15 1.36
C PRO A 136 -14.05 -0.53 1.28
N VAL A 137 -13.69 -1.25 0.21
CA VAL A 137 -12.29 -1.64 -0.10
C VAL A 137 -11.95 -1.17 -1.51
N ILE A 138 -10.82 -0.49 -1.66
CA ILE A 138 -10.31 -0.02 -2.95
C ILE A 138 -8.91 -0.60 -3.14
N GLY A 139 -8.75 -1.51 -4.08
CA GLY A 139 -7.46 -2.16 -4.32
C GLY A 139 -7.45 -3.01 -5.58
N PRO A 140 -6.31 -3.63 -5.90
CA PRO A 140 -6.18 -4.59 -6.97
C PRO A 140 -7.03 -5.84 -6.72
N ASP A 141 -7.42 -6.51 -7.81
CA ASP A 141 -8.00 -7.86 -7.73
C ASP A 141 -6.87 -8.90 -7.62
N TYR A 142 -6.45 -9.16 -6.40
CA TYR A 142 -5.35 -10.08 -6.14
C TYR A 142 -5.63 -11.52 -6.57
N TYR A 143 -6.89 -11.96 -6.53
CA TYR A 143 -7.27 -13.26 -7.07
C TYR A 143 -6.98 -13.32 -8.57
N LYS A 144 -7.38 -12.29 -9.31
CA LYS A 144 -7.11 -12.20 -10.75
C LYS A 144 -5.61 -12.12 -11.03
N ILE A 145 -4.86 -11.33 -10.27
CA ILE A 145 -3.38 -11.24 -10.38
C ILE A 145 -2.76 -12.63 -10.20
N GLY A 146 -3.11 -13.36 -9.15
CA GLY A 146 -2.61 -14.71 -8.93
C GLY A 146 -3.00 -15.69 -10.05
N SER A 147 -4.21 -15.57 -10.57
CA SER A 147 -4.67 -16.35 -11.72
C SER A 147 -3.87 -16.06 -12.99
N GLU A 148 -3.57 -14.78 -13.27
CA GLU A 148 -2.76 -14.40 -14.45
C GLU A 148 -1.30 -14.87 -14.30
N LEU A 149 -0.72 -14.83 -13.10
CA LEU A 149 0.60 -15.43 -12.85
C LEU A 149 0.59 -16.94 -13.16
N GLY A 150 -0.42 -17.66 -12.69
CA GLY A 150 -0.52 -19.10 -12.98
C GLY A 150 -0.70 -19.43 -14.46
N LYS A 151 -1.31 -18.55 -15.25
CA LYS A 151 -1.43 -18.71 -16.71
C LYS A 151 -0.10 -18.52 -17.45
N GLN A 152 0.83 -17.75 -16.87
CA GLN A 152 2.17 -17.56 -17.44
C GLN A 152 3.07 -18.78 -17.22
N LEU A 153 2.77 -19.60 -16.21
CA LEU A 153 3.52 -20.83 -15.98
C LEU A 153 3.30 -21.82 -17.12
N GLU A 154 4.35 -22.54 -17.49
CA GLU A 154 4.26 -23.54 -18.55
C GLU A 154 3.22 -24.61 -18.23
N LYS A 155 2.52 -25.09 -19.26
CA LYS A 155 1.51 -26.18 -19.14
C LYS A 155 2.12 -27.57 -18.79
N LYS A 156 3.40 -27.65 -18.57
CA LYS A 156 4.10 -28.87 -18.11
C LYS A 156 3.88 -29.04 -16.61
N ARG A 157 4.09 -30.26 -16.14
CA ARG A 157 4.15 -30.52 -14.71
C ARG A 157 5.34 -29.78 -14.10
N GLN A 158 5.06 -28.86 -13.17
CA GLN A 158 6.06 -28.03 -12.51
C GLN A 158 5.88 -28.11 -10.99
N LYS A 159 6.99 -28.11 -10.27
CA LYS A 159 7.04 -27.82 -8.85
C LYS A 159 7.22 -26.31 -8.68
N ILE A 160 6.40 -25.72 -7.83
CA ILE A 160 6.32 -24.27 -7.68
C ILE A 160 6.62 -23.89 -6.22
N GLY A 161 7.54 -22.95 -6.04
CA GLY A 161 7.72 -22.26 -4.77
C GLY A 161 6.93 -20.96 -4.77
N VAL A 162 6.32 -20.58 -3.65
CA VAL A 162 5.61 -19.30 -3.51
C VAL A 162 6.26 -18.45 -2.44
N VAL A 163 6.65 -17.24 -2.80
CA VAL A 163 7.15 -16.20 -1.89
C VAL A 163 6.07 -15.16 -1.71
N ALA A 164 5.66 -14.92 -0.47
CA ALA A 164 4.60 -13.98 -0.10
C ALA A 164 5.05 -13.09 1.06
N ASN A 165 4.34 -11.99 1.30
CA ASN A 165 4.70 -11.05 2.36
C ASN A 165 4.26 -11.58 3.73
N TRP A 166 2.96 -11.79 3.93
CA TRP A 166 2.39 -12.21 5.21
C TRP A 166 1.45 -13.40 5.06
N LYS A 167 1.58 -14.38 5.96
CA LYS A 167 0.68 -15.54 5.98
C LYS A 167 -0.78 -15.15 6.22
N GLU A 168 -1.01 -14.12 7.03
CA GLU A 168 -2.33 -13.62 7.42
C GLU A 168 -2.65 -12.27 6.75
N SER A 169 -2.28 -12.10 5.47
CA SER A 169 -2.69 -11.02 4.58
C SER A 169 -3.82 -11.50 3.66
N LYS A 170 -4.80 -10.66 3.43
CA LYS A 170 -5.93 -10.98 2.54
C LYS A 170 -5.49 -10.96 1.08
N SER A 171 -4.63 -10.04 0.69
CA SER A 171 -4.06 -9.95 -0.67
C SER A 171 -3.27 -11.20 -1.03
N ASP A 172 -2.35 -11.63 -0.15
CA ASP A 172 -1.56 -12.85 -0.36
C ASP A 172 -2.44 -14.11 -0.45
N GLN A 173 -3.46 -14.22 0.41
CA GLN A 173 -4.38 -15.35 0.38
C GLN A 173 -5.20 -15.40 -0.92
N ASP A 174 -5.69 -14.24 -1.38
CA ASP A 174 -6.45 -14.16 -2.63
C ASP A 174 -5.57 -14.45 -3.85
N ALA A 175 -4.33 -13.93 -3.89
CA ALA A 175 -3.37 -14.22 -4.96
C ALA A 175 -2.99 -15.71 -4.98
N ILE A 176 -2.70 -16.31 -3.83
CA ILE A 176 -2.42 -17.74 -3.72
C ILE A 176 -3.63 -18.57 -4.18
N ARG A 177 -4.85 -18.17 -3.85
CA ARG A 177 -6.07 -18.86 -4.29
C ARG A 177 -6.22 -18.77 -5.81
N GLY A 178 -6.05 -17.58 -6.40
CA GLY A 178 -6.10 -17.40 -7.85
C GLY A 178 -5.04 -18.23 -8.58
N LEU A 179 -3.82 -18.26 -8.06
CA LEU A 179 -2.73 -19.10 -8.57
C LEU A 179 -3.11 -20.60 -8.51
N LYS A 180 -3.58 -21.09 -7.37
CA LYS A 180 -4.01 -22.48 -7.20
C LYS A 180 -5.13 -22.87 -8.17
N ASP A 181 -6.11 -21.98 -8.33
CA ASP A 181 -7.25 -22.25 -9.20
C ASP A 181 -6.84 -22.34 -10.68
N SER A 182 -5.87 -21.52 -11.11
CA SER A 182 -5.33 -21.60 -12.48
C SER A 182 -4.48 -22.83 -12.75
N LEU A 183 -3.92 -23.44 -11.69
CA LEU A 183 -3.10 -24.65 -11.81
C LEU A 183 -3.90 -25.95 -11.74
N LYS A 184 -5.21 -25.94 -11.43
CA LYS A 184 -6.03 -27.13 -11.22
C LYS A 184 -6.04 -28.08 -12.43
N ASP A 185 -6.03 -27.54 -13.63
CA ASP A 185 -6.06 -28.30 -14.87
C ASP A 185 -4.65 -28.68 -15.37
N THR A 186 -3.63 -28.24 -14.66
CA THR A 186 -2.22 -28.59 -14.90
C THR A 186 -1.81 -29.74 -13.97
N LYS A 187 -0.67 -30.38 -14.22
CA LYS A 187 -0.09 -31.34 -13.29
C LYS A 187 0.91 -30.68 -12.32
N SER A 188 0.87 -29.35 -12.25
CA SER A 188 1.77 -28.55 -11.40
C SER A 188 1.27 -28.51 -9.96
N GLU A 189 2.20 -28.43 -9.03
CA GLU A 189 1.91 -28.38 -7.59
C GLU A 189 2.77 -27.33 -6.88
N ILE A 190 2.20 -26.72 -5.86
CA ILE A 190 2.97 -25.82 -4.98
C ILE A 190 3.65 -26.65 -3.92
N ASP A 191 4.98 -26.70 -3.99
CA ASP A 191 5.83 -27.52 -3.12
C ASP A 191 6.08 -26.87 -1.76
N TRP A 192 6.36 -25.56 -1.79
CA TRP A 192 6.59 -24.81 -0.55
C TRP A 192 6.11 -23.36 -0.61
N TYR A 193 5.94 -22.78 0.59
CA TYR A 193 5.68 -21.36 0.82
C TYR A 193 6.82 -20.75 1.62
N CYS A 194 7.19 -19.52 1.28
CA CYS A 194 8.16 -18.72 2.00
C CYS A 194 7.55 -17.34 2.27
N TYR A 195 7.40 -16.99 3.54
CA TYR A 195 6.90 -15.68 3.93
C TYR A 195 8.07 -14.77 4.30
N ARG A 196 8.06 -13.56 3.77
CA ARG A 196 9.03 -12.53 4.13
C ARG A 196 8.91 -12.23 5.62
N LYS A 197 10.03 -11.93 6.26
CA LYS A 197 10.09 -11.40 7.63
C LYS A 197 11.02 -10.21 7.61
N LYS A 198 10.71 -9.20 8.44
CA LYS A 198 11.58 -8.07 8.68
C LYS A 198 12.98 -8.55 9.04
N ASP A 199 13.98 -7.86 8.56
CA ASP A 199 15.40 -8.13 8.85
C ASP A 199 15.94 -9.50 8.35
N GLN A 200 15.18 -10.22 7.50
CA GLN A 200 15.66 -11.46 6.88
C GLN A 200 15.89 -11.25 5.38
N ASN A 201 17.09 -11.57 4.94
CA ASN A 201 17.44 -11.64 3.53
C ASN A 201 16.60 -12.75 2.86
N ILE A 202 15.73 -12.35 1.93
CA ILE A 202 14.81 -13.29 1.28
C ILE A 202 15.56 -14.25 0.35
N TYR A 203 16.65 -13.80 -0.29
CA TYR A 203 17.51 -14.62 -1.13
C TYR A 203 18.09 -15.80 -0.35
N GLU A 204 18.70 -15.55 0.81
CA GLU A 204 19.27 -16.64 1.62
C GLU A 204 18.20 -17.65 2.07
N LYS A 205 16.99 -17.17 2.28
CA LYS A 205 15.89 -18.01 2.74
C LYS A 205 15.35 -18.89 1.62
N VAL A 206 15.23 -18.33 0.42
CA VAL A 206 14.76 -19.04 -0.77
C VAL A 206 15.82 -20.02 -1.28
N SER A 207 17.10 -19.64 -1.28
CA SER A 207 18.21 -20.49 -1.70
C SER A 207 18.39 -21.75 -0.85
N LYS A 208 17.85 -21.78 0.37
CA LYS A 208 17.86 -22.95 1.27
C LYS A 208 16.63 -23.87 1.09
N LYS A 209 15.71 -23.50 0.20
CA LYS A 209 14.51 -24.30 -0.09
C LYS A 209 14.80 -25.44 -1.06
N ASP A 210 13.93 -26.44 -1.03
CA ASP A 210 13.99 -27.53 -1.98
C ASP A 210 13.84 -27.02 -3.41
N LYS A 211 14.49 -27.75 -4.35
CA LYS A 211 14.47 -27.42 -5.77
C LYS A 211 13.05 -27.40 -6.32
N VAL A 212 12.74 -26.33 -7.04
CA VAL A 212 11.49 -26.16 -7.80
C VAL A 212 11.80 -25.78 -9.24
N ASP A 213 10.81 -25.86 -10.10
CA ASP A 213 10.93 -25.45 -11.51
C ASP A 213 10.60 -23.96 -11.70
N ALA A 214 9.74 -23.42 -10.84
CA ALA A 214 9.37 -22.01 -10.86
C ALA A 214 9.15 -21.45 -9.45
N ILE A 215 9.45 -20.15 -9.29
CA ILE A 215 9.19 -19.40 -8.07
C ILE A 215 8.22 -18.27 -8.41
N VAL A 216 7.07 -18.24 -7.74
CA VAL A 216 6.07 -17.19 -7.86
C VAL A 216 6.20 -16.24 -6.68
N VAL A 217 6.53 -14.97 -6.94
CA VAL A 217 6.79 -13.95 -5.93
C VAL A 217 5.64 -12.94 -5.88
N LEU A 218 4.90 -12.93 -4.78
CA LEU A 218 3.71 -12.09 -4.59
C LEU A 218 4.03 -10.74 -3.94
N ASP A 219 5.24 -10.56 -3.43
CA ASP A 219 5.72 -9.31 -2.85
C ASP A 219 6.65 -8.59 -3.83
N PRO A 220 6.35 -7.33 -4.24
CA PRO A 220 7.17 -6.60 -5.21
C PRO A 220 8.62 -6.35 -4.78
N HIS A 221 8.87 -6.12 -3.48
CA HIS A 221 10.24 -5.92 -2.98
C HIS A 221 11.04 -7.22 -3.01
N ALA A 222 10.42 -8.33 -2.59
CA ALA A 222 11.04 -9.64 -2.69
C ALA A 222 11.33 -10.02 -4.15
N LEU A 223 10.44 -9.66 -5.09
CA LEU A 223 10.68 -9.88 -6.52
C LEU A 223 11.93 -9.14 -7.02
N GLU A 224 12.06 -7.87 -6.65
CA GLU A 224 13.24 -7.09 -7.03
C GLU A 224 14.52 -7.64 -6.40
N GLU A 225 14.50 -8.01 -5.13
CA GLU A 225 15.64 -8.59 -4.42
C GLU A 225 16.07 -9.94 -5.04
N LEU A 226 15.11 -10.82 -5.30
CA LEU A 226 15.39 -12.12 -5.91
C LEU A 226 15.85 -11.99 -7.35
N GLY A 227 15.24 -11.11 -8.13
CA GLY A 227 15.60 -10.86 -9.52
C GLY A 227 17.00 -10.24 -9.67
N GLU A 228 17.41 -9.34 -8.78
CA GLU A 228 18.79 -8.78 -8.82
C GLU A 228 19.88 -9.81 -8.55
N GLN A 229 19.58 -10.82 -7.78
CA GLN A 229 20.51 -11.88 -7.43
C GLN A 229 20.32 -13.13 -8.29
N SER A 230 19.46 -13.03 -9.31
CA SER A 230 19.21 -14.11 -10.26
C SER A 230 20.31 -14.16 -11.31
N ASP A 231 20.97 -15.32 -11.42
CA ASP A 231 21.87 -15.71 -12.50
C ASP A 231 21.48 -17.12 -12.96
N GLU A 232 22.19 -17.67 -13.97
CA GLU A 232 21.88 -18.97 -14.57
C GLU A 232 21.86 -20.13 -13.56
N ASP A 233 22.62 -20.03 -12.46
CA ASP A 233 22.74 -21.06 -11.43
C ASP A 233 21.90 -20.74 -10.18
N SER A 234 21.34 -19.55 -10.09
CA SER A 234 20.56 -19.11 -8.94
C SER A 234 19.29 -19.93 -8.79
N TYR A 235 18.90 -20.15 -7.54
CA TYR A 235 17.69 -20.92 -7.20
C TYR A 235 17.64 -22.30 -7.88
N GLN A 236 18.80 -22.88 -8.17
CA GLN A 236 18.96 -24.17 -8.84
C GLN A 236 18.29 -24.20 -10.24
N GLY A 237 18.29 -23.05 -10.93
CA GLY A 237 17.73 -22.89 -12.27
C GLY A 237 16.21 -22.76 -12.32
N ALA A 238 15.57 -22.30 -11.24
CA ALA A 238 14.14 -22.05 -11.22
C ALA A 238 13.80 -20.71 -11.91
N ASP A 239 12.78 -20.70 -12.76
CA ASP A 239 12.21 -19.52 -13.37
C ASP A 239 11.49 -18.63 -12.32
N ILE A 240 11.63 -17.32 -12.39
CA ILE A 240 11.00 -16.37 -11.46
C ILE A 240 9.85 -15.63 -12.14
N TYR A 241 8.68 -15.68 -11.52
CA TYR A 241 7.48 -14.95 -11.92
C TYR A 241 6.99 -14.10 -10.73
N GLY A 242 6.42 -12.92 -10.97
CA GLY A 242 5.95 -12.16 -9.83
C GLY A 242 5.08 -10.96 -10.12
N ILE A 243 4.73 -10.25 -9.04
CA ILE A 243 3.97 -9.02 -9.04
C ILE A 243 4.94 -7.85 -8.98
N GLY A 244 4.83 -6.90 -9.92
CA GLY A 244 5.62 -5.69 -9.87
C GLY A 244 5.22 -4.65 -10.91
N SER A 245 5.30 -3.38 -10.51
CA SER A 245 4.99 -2.24 -11.39
C SER A 245 6.10 -1.20 -11.44
N SER A 246 7.24 -1.47 -10.80
CA SER A 246 8.39 -0.57 -10.80
C SER A 246 9.19 -0.64 -12.10
N VAL A 247 9.93 0.43 -12.40
CA VAL A 247 10.88 0.42 -13.52
C VAL A 247 11.92 -0.69 -13.34
N LYS A 248 12.34 -0.96 -12.10
CA LYS A 248 13.31 -1.99 -11.77
C LYS A 248 12.78 -3.39 -12.12
N ALA A 249 11.53 -3.71 -11.76
CA ALA A 249 10.90 -4.98 -12.12
C ALA A 249 10.82 -5.17 -13.64
N VAL A 250 10.49 -4.10 -14.39
CA VAL A 250 10.47 -4.14 -15.87
C VAL A 250 11.86 -4.38 -16.44
N VAL A 251 12.90 -3.75 -15.89
CA VAL A 251 14.30 -3.96 -16.33
C VAL A 251 14.75 -5.40 -16.04
N LEU A 252 14.37 -5.96 -14.89
CA LEU A 252 14.67 -7.36 -14.55
C LEU A 252 14.00 -8.34 -15.53
N LEU A 253 12.77 -8.04 -15.97
CA LEU A 253 12.08 -8.82 -16.99
C LEU A 253 12.79 -8.70 -18.36
N ASP A 254 13.17 -7.49 -18.78
CA ASP A 254 13.85 -7.25 -20.06
C ASP A 254 15.23 -7.93 -20.12
N ASN A 255 15.93 -7.97 -19.00
CA ASN A 255 17.23 -8.66 -18.87
C ASN A 255 17.10 -10.18 -18.75
N GLY A 256 15.90 -10.74 -18.60
CA GLY A 256 15.67 -12.18 -18.40
C GLY A 256 15.97 -12.67 -16.99
N ASN A 257 16.20 -11.78 -16.02
CA ASN A 257 16.37 -12.16 -14.60
C ASN A 257 15.06 -12.70 -13.99
N ILE A 258 13.92 -12.26 -14.51
CA ILE A 258 12.60 -12.80 -14.23
C ILE A 258 11.90 -13.15 -15.55
N GLN A 259 11.06 -14.17 -15.55
CA GLN A 259 10.44 -14.71 -16.76
C GLN A 259 8.99 -14.22 -16.94
N GLY A 260 8.38 -13.69 -15.90
CA GLY A 260 7.03 -13.16 -16.01
C GLY A 260 6.68 -12.14 -14.94
N LEU A 261 5.85 -11.17 -15.35
CA LEU A 261 5.42 -10.06 -14.51
C LEU A 261 3.93 -9.79 -14.70
N VAL A 262 3.22 -9.49 -13.61
CA VAL A 262 1.81 -9.05 -13.59
C VAL A 262 1.68 -7.78 -12.79
#